data_5993b37b18de3c2cd3794463aa4ba1fa
#
_entry.id   5993b37b18de3c2cd3794463aa4ba1fa
#
_cell.length_a   1.000
_cell.length_b   1.000
_cell.length_c   1.000
_cell.angle_alpha   90.00
_cell.angle_beta   90.00
_cell.angle_gamma   90.00
#
_symmetry.space_group_name_H-M   'P 1'
#
loop_
_entity.id
_entity.type
_entity.pdbx_description
1 polymer ?
#
loop_
_entity_poly.entity_id
_entity_poly.type
_entity_poly.pdbx_seq_one_letter_code
_entity_poly.pdbx_strand_id
1 'polypeptide(L)'
;FCYVRDGSLGVASLDGRGERAVITAEGRIGQVFWRPDGEALLYLLTRGDGRSEIRETAVKGGADTLVATTTRYAAFSPNADGSVFAGVTGSAAQPHVVLLLRSTRKELTICEHRASRPGEAAAVFSPDSQRVYFQSDAAGRPAIFSVRLNGVLEQT
;
A
#
# COMPACT_ATOMS: atom_id res chain seq x y z
N PHE A 1 4.39 4.55 -17.52
CA PHE A 1 4.81 3.93 -16.25
C PHE A 1 5.09 5.00 -15.20
N CYS A 2 5.14 4.60 -13.93
CA CYS A 2 5.60 5.44 -12.83
C CYS A 2 6.95 4.93 -12.31
N TYR A 3 7.72 5.83 -11.68
CA TYR A 3 9.02 5.52 -11.10
C TYR A 3 9.28 6.39 -9.86
N VAL A 4 10.16 5.91 -8.99
CA VAL A 4 10.66 6.69 -7.85
C VAL A 4 12.17 6.90 -8.05
N ARG A 5 12.61 8.16 -8.01
CA ARG A 5 14.01 8.55 -8.14
C ARG A 5 14.29 9.74 -7.23
N ASP A 6 15.33 9.66 -6.41
CA ASP A 6 15.82 10.76 -5.56
C ASP A 6 14.74 11.45 -4.72
N GLY A 7 13.84 10.64 -4.10
CA GLY A 7 12.73 11.16 -3.30
C GLY A 7 11.58 11.74 -4.10
N SER A 8 11.64 11.66 -5.42
CA SER A 8 10.57 12.11 -6.32
C SER A 8 9.81 10.94 -6.92
N LEU A 9 8.51 11.07 -7.04
CA LEU A 9 7.63 10.19 -7.79
C LEU A 9 7.39 10.82 -9.16
N GLY A 10 7.65 10.08 -10.21
CA GLY A 10 7.51 10.56 -11.57
C GLY A 10 6.74 9.60 -12.46
N VAL A 11 6.40 10.09 -13.65
CA VAL A 11 5.78 9.32 -14.73
C VAL A 11 6.51 9.55 -16.04
N ALA A 12 6.49 8.53 -16.89
CA ALA A 12 6.97 8.61 -18.25
C ALA A 12 6.13 7.72 -19.17
N SER A 13 6.09 8.02 -20.46
CA SER A 13 5.52 7.14 -21.48
C SER A 13 6.40 5.91 -21.70
N LEU A 14 5.86 4.86 -22.34
CA LEU A 14 6.58 3.59 -22.57
C LEU A 14 7.80 3.76 -23.51
N ASP A 15 7.78 4.78 -24.35
CA ASP A 15 8.91 5.14 -25.24
C ASP A 15 10.00 5.96 -24.52
N GLY A 16 9.85 6.20 -23.22
CA GLY A 16 10.76 6.99 -22.40
C GLY A 16 10.68 8.50 -22.59
N ARG A 17 9.77 8.98 -23.43
CA ARG A 17 9.53 10.41 -23.62
C ARG A 17 8.61 10.97 -22.56
N GLY A 18 8.64 12.30 -22.41
CA GLY A 18 7.74 12.98 -21.47
C GLY A 18 7.97 12.63 -20.01
N GLU A 19 9.18 12.22 -19.64
CA GLU A 19 9.56 12.00 -18.25
C GLU A 19 9.36 13.29 -17.44
N ARG A 20 8.61 13.20 -16.35
CA ARG A 20 8.41 14.32 -15.45
C ARG A 20 8.17 13.88 -14.03
N ALA A 21 8.69 14.65 -13.07
CA ALA A 21 8.33 14.50 -11.67
C ALA A 21 6.86 14.93 -11.47
N VAL A 22 6.11 14.13 -10.73
CA VAL A 22 4.74 14.44 -10.32
C VAL A 22 4.76 15.08 -8.94
N ILE A 23 5.59 14.55 -8.03
CA ILE A 23 5.76 15.07 -6.69
C ILE A 23 7.17 14.78 -6.16
N THR A 24 7.67 15.68 -5.32
CA THR A 24 8.83 15.45 -4.45
C THR A 24 8.33 15.46 -3.02
N ALA A 25 8.58 14.37 -2.27
CA ALA A 25 8.07 14.21 -0.93
C ALA A 25 9.18 14.28 0.13
N GLU A 26 8.89 14.90 1.26
CA GLU A 26 9.75 14.84 2.44
C GLU A 26 9.57 13.52 3.17
N GLY A 27 10.37 12.51 2.79
CA GLY A 27 10.33 11.16 3.33
C GLY A 27 10.65 10.11 2.28
N ARG A 28 10.53 8.85 2.67
CA ARG A 28 10.77 7.72 1.76
C ARG A 28 9.47 7.31 1.08
N ILE A 29 9.43 7.43 -0.23
CA ILE A 29 8.35 6.87 -1.06
C ILE A 29 8.58 5.37 -1.18
N GLY A 30 7.58 4.59 -0.76
CA GLY A 30 7.52 3.14 -0.88
C GLY A 30 6.79 2.69 -2.14
N GLN A 31 5.93 1.68 -1.97
CA GLN A 31 5.13 1.16 -3.09
C GLN A 31 4.24 2.23 -3.71
N VAL A 32 4.12 2.14 -5.02
CA VAL A 32 3.31 3.04 -5.84
C VAL A 32 2.36 2.22 -6.69
N PHE A 33 1.10 2.62 -6.74
CA PHE A 33 0.05 2.00 -7.54
C PHE A 33 -0.67 3.05 -8.37
N TRP A 34 -1.04 2.68 -9.58
CA TRP A 34 -1.98 3.44 -10.35
C TRP A 34 -3.38 3.31 -9.75
N ARG A 35 -4.11 4.40 -9.66
CA ARG A 35 -5.55 4.34 -9.45
C ARG A 35 -6.20 3.68 -10.68
N PRO A 36 -7.32 2.91 -10.52
CA PRO A 36 -7.91 2.16 -11.63
C PRO A 36 -8.27 2.97 -12.86
N ASP A 37 -8.57 4.25 -12.70
CA ASP A 37 -8.85 5.17 -13.81
C ASP A 37 -7.61 5.72 -14.54
N GLY A 38 -6.40 5.44 -14.01
CA GLY A 38 -5.14 5.90 -14.57
C GLY A 38 -4.86 7.40 -14.39
N GLU A 39 -5.66 8.13 -13.61
CA GLU A 39 -5.50 9.57 -13.44
C GLU A 39 -4.68 9.99 -12.22
N ALA A 40 -4.46 9.08 -11.28
CA ALA A 40 -3.70 9.34 -10.07
C ALA A 40 -2.82 8.16 -9.68
N LEU A 41 -1.83 8.45 -8.83
CA LEU A 41 -0.95 7.50 -8.19
C LEU A 41 -1.23 7.47 -6.70
N LEU A 42 -1.39 6.27 -6.16
CA LEU A 42 -1.42 5.97 -4.73
C LEU A 42 -0.01 5.55 -4.30
N TYR A 43 0.48 6.05 -3.18
CA TYR A 43 1.81 5.67 -2.70
C TYR A 43 1.91 5.68 -1.18
N LEU A 44 2.84 4.90 -0.66
CA LEU A 44 3.19 4.88 0.76
C LEU A 44 4.32 5.87 1.01
N LEU A 45 4.11 6.83 1.89
CA LEU A 45 5.12 7.76 2.35
C LEU A 45 5.50 7.44 3.80
N THR A 46 6.77 7.17 4.06
CA THR A 46 7.32 7.04 5.40
C THR A 46 8.07 8.32 5.75
N ARG A 47 7.60 9.02 6.77
CA ARG A 47 8.21 10.25 7.29
C ARG A 47 9.47 9.96 8.10
N GLY A 48 10.31 10.96 8.31
CA GLY A 48 11.52 10.84 9.11
C GLY A 48 11.28 10.48 10.59
N ASP A 49 10.10 10.77 11.11
CA ASP A 49 9.65 10.37 12.46
C ASP A 49 9.06 8.94 12.51
N GLY A 50 9.09 8.22 11.39
CA GLY A 50 8.61 6.85 11.26
C GLY A 50 7.10 6.72 11.06
N ARG A 51 6.34 7.79 10.93
CA ARG A 51 4.93 7.75 10.53
C ARG A 51 4.82 7.31 9.09
N SER A 52 3.81 6.51 8.80
CA SER A 52 3.47 6.07 7.46
C SER A 52 2.13 6.67 7.03
N GLU A 53 2.05 7.09 5.78
CA GLU A 53 0.88 7.72 5.17
C GLU A 53 0.61 7.10 3.81
N ILE A 54 -0.65 6.76 3.54
CA ILE A 54 -1.09 6.51 2.16
C ILE A 54 -1.50 7.86 1.59
N ARG A 55 -0.92 8.21 0.45
CA ARG A 55 -1.17 9.46 -0.24
C ARG A 55 -1.60 9.21 -1.68
N GLU A 56 -2.27 10.20 -2.25
CA GLU A 56 -2.71 10.19 -3.64
C GLU A 56 -2.31 11.48 -4.32
N THR A 57 -1.74 11.38 -5.52
CA THR A 57 -1.37 12.52 -6.34
C THR A 57 -1.86 12.37 -7.77
N ALA A 58 -2.42 13.43 -8.34
CA ALA A 58 -2.90 13.42 -9.73
C ALA A 58 -1.71 13.38 -10.71
N VAL A 59 -1.79 12.52 -11.73
CA VAL A 59 -0.73 12.37 -12.74
C VAL A 59 -0.55 13.63 -13.58
N LYS A 60 -1.62 14.33 -13.89
CA LYS A 60 -1.57 15.56 -14.71
C LYS A 60 -1.10 16.80 -13.96
N GLY A 61 -0.74 16.64 -12.68
CA GLY A 61 -0.47 17.74 -11.76
C GLY A 61 -1.69 18.08 -10.93
N GLY A 62 -1.47 18.58 -9.72
CA GLY A 62 -2.54 18.90 -8.77
C GLY A 62 -2.07 18.72 -7.33
N ALA A 63 -3.03 18.76 -6.41
CA ALA A 63 -2.73 18.60 -5.00
C ALA A 63 -2.36 17.14 -4.69
N ASP A 64 -1.30 16.99 -3.90
CA ASP A 64 -0.98 15.74 -3.23
C ASP A 64 -1.83 15.63 -1.96
N THR A 65 -2.66 14.60 -1.87
CA THR A 65 -3.66 14.47 -0.80
C THR A 65 -3.34 13.32 0.14
N LEU A 66 -3.53 13.56 1.44
CA LEU A 66 -3.48 12.51 2.44
C LEU A 66 -4.75 11.67 2.36
N VAL A 67 -4.61 10.39 2.01
CA VAL A 67 -5.70 9.41 2.06
C VAL A 67 -5.91 8.94 3.48
N ALA A 68 -4.85 8.46 4.13
CA ALA A 68 -4.89 8.06 5.54
C ALA A 68 -3.49 8.06 6.16
N THR A 69 -3.42 8.35 7.45
CA THR A 69 -2.28 7.98 8.29
C THR A 69 -2.46 6.53 8.73
N THR A 70 -1.40 5.73 8.67
CA THR A 70 -1.45 4.31 8.97
C THR A 70 -0.59 3.98 10.18
N THR A 71 -0.82 2.83 10.80
CA THR A 71 0.21 2.19 11.62
C THR A 71 1.46 1.95 10.77
N ARG A 72 2.62 1.62 11.35
CA ARG A 72 3.89 1.48 10.62
C ARG A 72 3.82 0.40 9.53
N TYR A 73 3.29 0.75 8.37
CA TYR A 73 3.24 -0.16 7.23
C TYR A 73 4.62 -0.37 6.62
N ALA A 74 4.99 -1.64 6.41
CA ALA A 74 6.09 -2.03 5.52
C ALA A 74 5.65 -1.99 4.06
N ALA A 75 4.39 -2.39 3.83
CA ALA A 75 3.80 -2.50 2.51
C ALA A 75 2.29 -2.24 2.55
N PHE A 76 1.73 -1.82 1.41
CA PHE A 76 0.28 -1.79 1.19
C PHE A 76 -0.05 -2.16 -0.25
N SER A 77 -1.30 -2.52 -0.51
CA SER A 77 -1.85 -2.63 -1.86
C SER A 77 -3.32 -2.21 -1.88
N PRO A 78 -3.80 -1.53 -2.92
CA PRO A 78 -5.22 -1.25 -3.09
C PRO A 78 -5.96 -2.51 -3.57
N ASN A 79 -7.26 -2.58 -3.27
CA ASN A 79 -8.18 -3.49 -3.95
C ASN A 79 -8.53 -2.94 -5.36
N ALA A 80 -9.37 -3.69 -6.10
CA ALA A 80 -9.64 -3.40 -7.51
C ALA A 80 -10.23 -2.00 -7.78
N ASP A 81 -11.01 -1.43 -6.86
CA ASP A 81 -11.62 -0.10 -6.99
C ASP A 81 -10.94 1.00 -6.16
N GLY A 82 -9.91 0.66 -5.38
CA GLY A 82 -9.19 1.60 -4.53
C GLY A 82 -9.94 2.07 -3.29
N SER A 83 -11.02 1.37 -2.90
CA SER A 83 -11.83 1.68 -1.71
C SER A 83 -11.26 1.09 -0.42
N VAL A 84 -10.46 0.03 -0.53
CA VAL A 84 -9.84 -0.67 0.60
C VAL A 84 -8.37 -0.92 0.30
N PHE A 85 -7.54 -0.80 1.31
CA PHE A 85 -6.11 -1.09 1.22
C PHE A 85 -5.75 -2.26 2.15
N ALA A 86 -5.02 -3.24 1.65
CA ALA A 86 -4.37 -4.25 2.49
C ALA A 86 -3.02 -3.71 2.92
N GLY A 87 -2.79 -3.61 4.22
CA GLY A 87 -1.53 -3.17 4.81
C GLY A 87 -0.83 -4.30 5.55
N VAL A 88 0.49 -4.26 5.59
CA VAL A 88 1.33 -5.14 6.40
C VAL A 88 2.17 -4.28 7.31
N THR A 89 2.07 -4.52 8.63
CA THR A 89 2.88 -3.77 9.59
C THR A 89 4.33 -4.28 9.61
N GLY A 90 5.28 -3.35 9.66
CA GLY A 90 6.71 -3.66 9.67
C GLY A 90 7.29 -3.94 11.07
N SER A 91 6.45 -4.18 12.07
CA SER A 91 6.86 -4.37 13.46
C SER A 91 6.75 -5.83 13.88
N ALA A 92 7.82 -6.39 14.45
CA ALA A 92 7.79 -7.72 15.03
C ALA A 92 6.87 -7.82 16.28
N ALA A 93 6.66 -6.71 16.98
CA ALA A 93 5.74 -6.66 18.13
C ALA A 93 4.27 -6.64 17.72
N GLN A 94 3.98 -6.27 16.48
CA GLN A 94 2.63 -6.21 15.92
C GLN A 94 2.67 -6.70 14.46
N PRO A 95 2.85 -8.00 14.21
CA PRO A 95 3.04 -8.56 12.87
C PRO A 95 1.70 -8.76 12.16
N HIS A 96 0.96 -7.68 11.94
CA HIS A 96 -0.42 -7.75 11.47
C HIS A 96 -0.55 -7.53 9.95
N VAL A 97 -1.49 -8.25 9.36
CA VAL A 97 -2.13 -7.90 8.10
C VAL A 97 -3.42 -7.18 8.44
N VAL A 98 -3.60 -5.99 7.88
CA VAL A 98 -4.73 -5.10 8.20
C VAL A 98 -5.45 -4.67 6.93
N LEU A 99 -6.73 -4.37 7.04
CA LEU A 99 -7.50 -3.65 6.03
C LEU A 99 -7.70 -2.22 6.48
N LEU A 100 -7.38 -1.27 5.63
CA LEU A 100 -7.69 0.13 5.82
C LEU A 100 -8.85 0.52 4.90
N LEU A 101 -9.95 0.93 5.48
CA LEU A 101 -11.12 1.42 4.75
C LEU A 101 -10.92 2.89 4.39
N ARG A 102 -10.90 3.20 3.09
CA ARG A 102 -10.64 4.56 2.60
C ARG A 102 -11.69 5.57 3.10
N SER A 103 -12.96 5.19 3.10
CA SER A 103 -14.08 6.07 3.46
C SER A 103 -14.06 6.52 4.92
N THR A 104 -13.75 5.61 5.83
CA THR A 104 -13.76 5.85 7.29
C THR A 104 -12.38 6.05 7.88
N ARG A 105 -11.32 5.73 7.12
CA ARG A 105 -9.91 5.70 7.57
C ARG A 105 -9.67 4.76 8.75
N LYS A 106 -10.55 3.76 8.92
CA LYS A 106 -10.42 2.75 9.98
C LYS A 106 -9.57 1.58 9.51
N GLU A 107 -8.70 1.11 10.41
CA GLU A 107 -7.93 -0.11 10.23
C GLU A 107 -8.62 -1.28 10.95
N LEU A 108 -8.67 -2.44 10.27
CA LEU A 108 -9.17 -3.70 10.78
C LEU A 108 -8.07 -4.73 10.68
N THR A 109 -7.61 -5.28 11.78
CA THR A 109 -6.67 -6.41 11.78
C THR A 109 -7.39 -7.67 11.33
N ILE A 110 -6.88 -8.33 10.29
CA ILE A 110 -7.47 -9.56 9.76
C ILE A 110 -6.70 -10.83 10.16
N CYS A 111 -5.39 -10.73 10.33
CA CYS A 111 -4.56 -11.82 10.86
C CYS A 111 -3.16 -11.32 11.24
N GLU A 112 -2.34 -12.23 11.80
CA GLU A 112 -0.90 -12.03 11.98
C GLU A 112 -0.15 -12.69 10.82
N HIS A 113 0.82 -11.99 10.21
CA HIS A 113 1.67 -12.58 9.17
C HIS A 113 2.84 -13.38 9.75
N ARG A 114 3.31 -13.09 10.96
CA ARG A 114 4.39 -13.78 11.67
C ARG A 114 5.66 -14.00 10.85
N ALA A 115 5.94 -13.12 9.91
CA ALA A 115 7.17 -13.19 9.14
C ALA A 115 8.38 -12.87 10.01
N SER A 116 9.48 -13.60 9.85
CA SER A 116 10.74 -13.36 10.59
C SER A 116 11.33 -11.98 10.27
N ARG A 117 11.03 -11.45 9.08
CA ARG A 117 11.40 -10.10 8.62
C ARG A 117 10.16 -9.26 8.30
N PRO A 118 9.49 -8.69 9.31
CA PRO A 118 8.25 -7.95 9.10
C PRO A 118 8.36 -6.80 8.08
N GLY A 119 9.52 -6.14 8.03
CA GLY A 119 9.79 -5.05 7.08
C GLY A 119 9.85 -5.46 5.60
N GLU A 120 9.96 -6.75 5.31
CA GLU A 120 9.99 -7.32 3.96
C GLU A 120 8.65 -8.00 3.59
N ALA A 121 7.71 -8.10 4.54
CA ALA A 121 6.41 -8.69 4.29
C ALA A 121 5.56 -7.81 3.40
N ALA A 122 4.75 -8.43 2.54
CA ALA A 122 3.82 -7.75 1.64
C ALA A 122 2.49 -8.49 1.59
N ALA A 123 1.42 -7.76 1.28
CA ALA A 123 0.10 -8.32 1.05
C ALA A 123 -0.51 -7.73 -0.21
N VAL A 124 -1.31 -8.51 -0.92
CA VAL A 124 -2.03 -8.11 -2.13
C VAL A 124 -3.43 -8.69 -2.14
N PHE A 125 -4.37 -7.98 -2.74
CA PHE A 125 -5.70 -8.52 -3.00
C PHE A 125 -5.70 -9.52 -4.15
N SER A 126 -6.64 -10.48 -4.12
CA SER A 126 -7.07 -11.19 -5.32
C SER A 126 -7.76 -10.22 -6.30
N PRO A 127 -7.77 -10.53 -7.61
CA PRO A 127 -8.43 -9.66 -8.61
C PRO A 127 -9.91 -9.38 -8.31
N ASP A 128 -10.61 -10.33 -7.69
CA ASP A 128 -12.01 -10.21 -7.28
C ASP A 128 -12.19 -9.52 -5.93
N SER A 129 -11.09 -9.08 -5.28
CA SER A 129 -11.06 -8.46 -3.95
C SER A 129 -11.66 -9.32 -2.82
N GLN A 130 -11.86 -10.63 -3.03
CA GLN A 130 -12.44 -11.53 -2.04
C GLN A 130 -11.42 -12.15 -1.09
N ARG A 131 -10.13 -12.00 -1.40
CA ARG A 131 -9.02 -12.53 -0.62
C ARG A 131 -7.89 -11.53 -0.51
N VAL A 132 -7.13 -11.64 0.58
CA VAL A 132 -5.80 -11.06 0.72
C VAL A 132 -4.79 -12.19 0.77
N TYR A 133 -3.78 -12.12 -0.10
CA TYR A 133 -2.60 -12.98 -0.07
C TYR A 133 -1.45 -12.24 0.60
N PHE A 134 -0.68 -12.93 1.42
CA PHE A 134 0.50 -12.37 2.05
C PHE A 134 1.62 -13.41 2.16
N GLN A 135 2.85 -12.96 2.16
CA GLN A 135 4.01 -13.83 2.33
C GLN A 135 4.42 -13.92 3.79
N SER A 136 4.85 -15.11 4.21
CA SER A 136 5.42 -15.36 5.52
C SER A 136 6.28 -16.62 5.50
N ASP A 137 7.23 -16.70 6.41
CA ASP A 137 8.06 -17.88 6.71
C ASP A 137 7.70 -18.51 8.07
N ALA A 138 6.53 -18.17 8.63
CA ALA A 138 6.05 -18.69 9.92
C ALA A 138 5.97 -20.24 9.97
N ALA A 139 5.87 -20.91 8.83
CA ALA A 139 5.88 -22.37 8.71
C ALA A 139 7.31 -22.98 8.58
N GLY A 140 8.36 -22.20 8.89
CA GLY A 140 9.77 -22.60 8.77
C GLY A 140 10.34 -22.52 7.36
N ARG A 141 9.56 -22.08 6.38
CA ARG A 141 9.97 -21.82 4.99
C ARG A 141 9.10 -20.71 4.39
N PRO A 142 9.63 -19.95 3.41
CA PRO A 142 8.81 -18.97 2.67
C PRO A 142 7.58 -19.62 2.04
N ALA A 143 6.41 -19.03 2.29
CA ALA A 143 5.13 -19.47 1.75
C ALA A 143 4.19 -18.29 1.53
N ILE A 144 3.17 -18.50 0.68
CA ILE A 144 2.08 -17.56 0.49
C ILE A 144 0.85 -18.10 1.21
N PHE A 145 0.30 -17.26 2.06
CA PHE A 145 -0.93 -17.51 2.81
C PHE A 145 -2.06 -16.67 2.24
N SER A 146 -3.30 -17.06 2.51
CA SER A 146 -4.46 -16.26 2.13
C SER A 146 -5.52 -16.21 3.22
N VAL A 147 -6.19 -15.05 3.30
CA VAL A 147 -7.38 -14.84 4.14
C VAL A 147 -8.55 -14.49 3.24
N ARG A 148 -9.70 -15.13 3.46
CA ARG A 148 -10.98 -14.75 2.83
C ARG A 148 -11.59 -13.58 3.58
N LEU A 149 -12.18 -12.64 2.83
CA LEU A 149 -12.77 -11.42 3.38
C LEU A 149 -14.30 -11.48 3.49
N ASN A 150 -14.90 -12.66 3.30
CA ASN A 150 -16.35 -12.84 3.36
C ASN A 150 -16.91 -12.30 4.69
N GLY A 151 -17.84 -11.35 4.61
CA GLY A 151 -18.48 -10.73 5.77
C GLY A 151 -17.65 -9.66 6.51
N VAL A 152 -16.38 -9.51 6.20
CA VAL A 152 -15.52 -8.46 6.84
C VAL A 152 -15.85 -7.08 6.26
N LEU A 153 -16.12 -6.99 4.96
CA LEU A 153 -16.42 -5.74 4.25
C LEU A 153 -17.91 -5.37 4.25
N GLU A 154 -18.81 -6.32 4.60
CA GLU A 154 -20.25 -6.09 4.65
C GLU A 154 -20.70 -5.44 5.98
N GLN A 155 -19.85 -5.39 7.00
CA GLN A 155 -20.15 -4.84 8.32
C GLN A 155 -19.63 -3.39 8.50
N THR A 156 -19.23 -2.76 7.43
CA THR A 156 -18.65 -1.42 7.42
C THR A 156 -19.36 -0.48 6.47
#